data_75889a9dc33accc2c4b4b444cf77d59d
#
_entry.id   75889a9dc33accc2c4b4b444cf77d59d
#
_cell.length_a   1.000
_cell.length_b   1.000
_cell.length_c   1.000
_cell.angle_alpha   90.00
_cell.angle_beta   90.00
_cell.angle_gamma   90.00
#
_symmetry.space_group_name_H-M   'P 1'
#
loop_
_entity.id
_entity.type
_entity.pdbx_description
1 polymer ?
#
loop_
_entity_poly.entity_id
_entity_poly.type
_entity_poly.pdbx_seq_one_letter_code
_entity_poly.pdbx_strand_id
1 'polypeptide(L)'
;MNTNPTDHATITVAVPLTIRKRGGRKLVLSPAGEEITVPARPRIDNTLVKALARAFRWRRLLETGVYATVAEMADAEGINRSYVSRVLRLTLLAPEIVGTILEGLHKSDLVLPDLLANRSEVWAEQTSV
;
A
#
# COMPACT_ATOMS: atom_id res chain seq x y z
N MET A 1 9.24 -35.34 17.30
CA MET A 1 8.39 -34.26 17.72
C MET A 1 9.02 -32.94 17.24
N ASN A 2 8.52 -32.43 16.16
CA ASN A 2 9.12 -31.23 15.54
C ASN A 2 8.52 -29.98 16.16
N THR A 3 9.08 -29.54 17.25
CA THR A 3 8.89 -28.18 17.67
C THR A 3 9.81 -27.31 16.82
N ASN A 4 9.28 -26.78 15.74
CA ASN A 4 9.99 -25.78 14.99
C ASN A 4 10.16 -24.54 15.91
N PRO A 5 11.38 -24.11 16.22
CA PRO A 5 11.61 -22.96 17.11
C PRO A 5 11.05 -21.65 16.54
N THR A 6 10.62 -21.64 15.28
CA THR A 6 9.91 -20.51 14.66
C THR A 6 8.40 -20.66 14.74
N ASP A 7 7.90 -21.72 15.31
CA ASP A 7 6.48 -21.87 15.57
C ASP A 7 6.11 -21.02 16.78
N HIS A 8 5.77 -19.78 16.50
CA HIS A 8 5.27 -18.82 17.47
C HIS A 8 3.81 -19.15 17.83
N ALA A 9 3.58 -20.38 18.30
CA ALA A 9 2.34 -20.79 18.90
C ALA A 9 1.10 -20.16 18.26
N THR A 10 0.88 -20.41 16.98
CA THR A 10 -0.38 -20.02 16.34
C THR A 10 -1.48 -20.89 16.92
N ILE A 11 -2.23 -20.36 17.86
CA ILE A 11 -3.42 -21.01 18.38
C ILE A 11 -4.53 -20.79 17.38
N THR A 12 -4.91 -21.86 16.68
CA THR A 12 -6.07 -21.80 15.80
C THR A 12 -7.30 -22.18 16.60
N VAL A 13 -8.14 -21.19 16.88
CA VAL A 13 -9.45 -21.42 17.50
C VAL A 13 -10.49 -21.43 16.38
N ALA A 14 -11.12 -22.58 16.17
CA ALA A 14 -12.24 -22.68 15.25
C ALA A 14 -13.49 -22.13 15.92
N VAL A 15 -13.93 -20.94 15.50
CA VAL A 15 -15.20 -20.35 15.94
C VAL A 15 -16.21 -20.54 14.83
N PRO A 16 -17.38 -21.16 15.06
CA PRO A 16 -18.42 -21.29 14.05
C PRO A 16 -19.01 -19.91 13.75
N LEU A 17 -18.73 -19.43 12.55
CA LEU A 17 -19.23 -18.16 12.04
C LEU A 17 -20.14 -18.38 10.84
N THR A 18 -21.26 -17.66 10.78
CA THR A 18 -22.13 -17.64 9.62
C THR A 18 -21.81 -16.39 8.79
N ILE A 19 -21.43 -16.59 7.54
CA ILE A 19 -21.14 -15.50 6.62
C ILE A 19 -22.31 -15.33 5.65
N ARG A 20 -22.93 -14.16 5.66
CA ARG A 20 -23.99 -13.78 4.70
C ARG A 20 -23.50 -12.65 3.82
N LYS A 21 -23.78 -12.76 2.50
CA LYS A 21 -23.63 -11.64 1.57
C LYS A 21 -24.94 -10.86 1.51
N ARG A 22 -24.89 -9.57 1.80
CA ARG A 22 -26.00 -8.66 1.65
C ARG A 22 -25.56 -7.40 0.93
N GLY A 23 -26.13 -7.12 -0.24
CA GLY A 23 -25.78 -5.94 -1.03
C GLY A 23 -24.29 -5.85 -1.40
N GLY A 24 -23.63 -7.00 -1.66
CA GLY A 24 -22.20 -7.06 -1.99
C GLY A 24 -21.24 -6.96 -0.79
N ARG A 25 -21.78 -6.83 0.43
CA ARG A 25 -20.98 -6.81 1.67
C ARG A 25 -21.05 -8.16 2.36
N LYS A 26 -19.91 -8.60 2.89
CA LYS A 26 -19.86 -9.76 3.78
C LYS A 26 -20.23 -9.33 5.20
N LEU A 27 -21.29 -9.92 5.74
CA LEU A 27 -21.64 -9.79 7.14
C LEU A 27 -21.14 -11.02 7.88
N VAL A 28 -20.40 -10.82 8.97
CA VAL A 28 -19.99 -11.89 9.87
C VAL A 28 -20.94 -11.88 11.06
N LEU A 29 -21.65 -12.99 11.23
CA LEU A 29 -22.60 -13.16 12.33
C LEU A 29 -22.02 -14.12 13.37
N SER A 30 -22.28 -13.85 14.66
CA SER A 30 -22.00 -14.79 15.72
C SER A 30 -22.92 -16.04 15.60
N PRO A 31 -22.59 -17.16 16.28
CA PRO A 31 -23.50 -18.31 16.33
C PRO A 31 -24.92 -17.96 16.83
N ALA A 32 -25.05 -16.89 17.60
CA ALA A 32 -26.34 -16.36 18.07
C ALA A 32 -27.05 -15.50 17.06
N GLY A 33 -26.48 -15.25 15.87
CA GLY A 33 -27.05 -14.41 14.82
C GLY A 33 -26.85 -12.90 15.00
N GLU A 34 -26.03 -12.49 15.97
CA GLU A 34 -25.67 -11.09 16.19
C GLU A 34 -24.58 -10.66 15.22
N GLU A 35 -24.69 -9.42 14.72
CA GLU A 35 -23.67 -8.83 13.87
C GLU A 35 -22.41 -8.55 14.68
N ILE A 36 -21.29 -9.20 14.29
CA ILE A 36 -19.99 -8.97 14.92
C ILE A 36 -19.31 -7.86 14.15
N THR A 37 -19.01 -6.76 14.81
CA THR A 37 -18.12 -5.73 14.29
C THR A 37 -16.70 -6.27 14.33
N VAL A 38 -16.24 -6.81 13.20
CA VAL A 38 -14.84 -7.23 13.05
C VAL A 38 -14.00 -5.96 12.84
N PRO A 39 -12.92 -5.76 13.61
CA PRO A 39 -11.99 -4.66 13.35
C PRO A 39 -11.55 -4.69 11.88
N ALA A 40 -11.54 -3.52 11.24
CA ALA A 40 -11.11 -3.40 9.85
C ALA A 40 -9.71 -4.04 9.71
N ARG A 41 -9.63 -5.09 8.90
CA ARG A 41 -8.33 -5.71 8.59
C ARG A 41 -7.53 -4.75 7.73
N PRO A 42 -6.21 -4.68 7.91
CA PRO A 42 -5.34 -3.95 7.00
C PRO A 42 -5.63 -4.39 5.56
N ARG A 43 -5.92 -3.44 4.69
CA ARG A 43 -6.21 -3.71 3.29
C ARG A 43 -5.14 -3.09 2.42
N ILE A 44 -4.26 -3.91 1.89
CA ILE A 44 -3.20 -3.49 1.00
C ILE A 44 -3.81 -3.05 -0.33
N ASP A 45 -3.59 -1.80 -0.71
CA ASP A 45 -3.95 -1.28 -2.02
C ASP A 45 -2.81 -1.57 -3.01
N ASN A 46 -3.04 -2.54 -3.88
CA ASN A 46 -2.06 -2.95 -4.88
C ASN A 46 -1.69 -1.83 -5.86
N THR A 47 -2.59 -0.89 -6.14
CA THR A 47 -2.31 0.25 -7.02
C THR A 47 -1.28 1.18 -6.39
N LEU A 48 -1.46 1.51 -5.11
CA LEU A 48 -0.53 2.35 -4.35
C LEU A 48 0.83 1.66 -4.17
N VAL A 49 0.83 0.40 -3.81
CA VAL A 49 2.07 -0.40 -3.63
C VAL A 49 2.86 -0.51 -4.93
N LYS A 50 2.19 -0.77 -6.04
CA LYS A 50 2.84 -0.83 -7.37
C LYS A 50 3.43 0.51 -7.78
N ALA A 51 2.74 1.61 -7.51
CA ALA A 51 3.23 2.95 -7.78
C ALA A 51 4.49 3.27 -6.96
N LEU A 52 4.49 2.95 -5.67
CA LEU A 52 5.67 3.10 -4.80
C LEU A 52 6.84 2.24 -5.29
N ALA A 53 6.61 0.97 -5.59
CA ALA A 53 7.65 0.07 -6.08
C ALA A 53 8.26 0.59 -7.39
N ARG A 54 7.44 1.10 -8.30
CA ARG A 54 7.86 1.71 -9.56
C ARG A 54 8.71 2.97 -9.32
N ALA A 55 8.29 3.83 -8.39
CA ALA A 55 9.01 5.05 -8.04
C ALA A 55 10.43 4.73 -7.54
N PHE A 56 10.56 3.82 -6.60
CA PHE A 56 11.87 3.41 -6.05
C PHE A 56 12.74 2.69 -7.09
N ARG A 57 12.13 1.86 -7.94
CA ARG A 57 12.85 1.21 -9.05
C ARG A 57 13.40 2.24 -10.04
N TRP A 58 12.60 3.20 -10.46
CA TRP A 58 13.02 4.23 -11.39
C TRP A 58 14.11 5.13 -10.79
N ARG A 59 13.96 5.50 -9.54
CA ARG A 59 15.00 6.23 -8.81
C ARG A 59 16.32 5.46 -8.84
N ARG A 60 16.29 4.17 -8.54
CA ARG A 60 17.49 3.33 -8.57
C ARG A 60 18.13 3.27 -9.95
N LEU A 61 17.34 3.17 -11.01
CA LEU A 61 17.85 3.16 -12.40
C LEU A 61 18.56 4.48 -12.77
N LEU A 62 18.05 5.60 -12.28
CA LEU A 62 18.69 6.90 -12.46
C LEU A 62 19.96 7.03 -11.62
N GLU A 63 19.94 6.63 -10.36
CA GLU A 63 21.08 6.70 -9.45
C GLU A 63 22.23 5.79 -9.88
N THR A 64 21.93 4.63 -10.45
CA THR A 64 22.95 3.68 -10.97
C THR A 64 23.42 4.00 -12.38
N GLY A 65 22.87 5.03 -13.03
CA GLY A 65 23.29 5.46 -14.35
C GLY A 65 22.80 4.61 -15.52
N VAL A 66 21.83 3.70 -15.30
CA VAL A 66 21.18 2.96 -16.39
C VAL A 66 20.51 3.93 -17.37
N TYR A 67 19.88 4.97 -16.84
CA TYR A 67 19.39 6.11 -17.58
C TYR A 67 20.06 7.39 -17.06
N ALA A 68 20.52 8.24 -17.93
CA ALA A 68 21.15 9.49 -17.55
C ALA A 68 20.13 10.56 -17.12
N THR A 69 18.92 10.53 -17.69
CA THR A 69 17.88 11.52 -17.44
C THR A 69 16.49 10.89 -17.34
N VAL A 70 15.59 11.63 -16.70
CA VAL A 70 14.15 11.27 -16.65
C VAL A 70 13.56 11.19 -18.05
N ALA A 71 13.99 12.08 -18.95
CA ALA A 71 13.53 12.07 -20.34
C ALA A 71 13.89 10.77 -21.06
N GLU A 72 15.14 10.34 -20.93
CA GLU A 72 15.64 9.10 -21.53
C GLU A 72 14.87 7.89 -20.99
N MET A 73 14.67 7.84 -19.67
CA MET A 73 13.92 6.77 -19.05
C MET A 73 12.45 6.75 -19.51
N ALA A 74 11.79 7.89 -19.58
CA ALA A 74 10.42 8.01 -20.06
C ALA A 74 10.27 7.52 -21.50
N ASP A 75 11.21 7.90 -22.37
CA ASP A 75 11.22 7.47 -23.77
C ASP A 75 11.45 5.95 -23.89
N ALA A 76 12.36 5.40 -23.09
CA ALA A 76 12.65 3.96 -23.08
C ALA A 76 11.47 3.11 -22.56
N GLU A 77 10.77 3.60 -21.55
CA GLU A 77 9.60 2.93 -20.97
C GLU A 77 8.30 3.23 -21.74
N GLY A 78 8.32 4.15 -22.70
CA GLY A 78 7.14 4.55 -23.47
C GLY A 78 6.09 5.30 -22.65
N ILE A 79 6.52 6.09 -21.67
CA ILE A 79 5.66 6.78 -20.70
C ILE A 79 5.86 8.28 -20.79
N ASN A 80 4.81 9.04 -20.48
CA ASN A 80 4.88 10.50 -20.43
C ASN A 80 5.85 10.98 -19.33
N ARG A 81 6.74 11.92 -19.67
CA ARG A 81 7.74 12.49 -18.74
C ARG A 81 7.13 13.11 -17.51
N SER A 82 6.01 13.81 -17.65
CA SER A 82 5.32 14.43 -16.51
C SER A 82 4.79 13.40 -15.54
N TYR A 83 4.32 12.27 -16.04
CA TYR A 83 3.88 11.15 -15.20
C TYR A 83 5.06 10.51 -14.46
N VAL A 84 6.17 10.27 -15.16
CA VAL A 84 7.40 9.74 -14.55
C VAL A 84 7.89 10.66 -13.43
N SER A 85 7.93 11.97 -13.66
CA SER A 85 8.34 12.95 -12.64
C SER A 85 7.43 12.92 -11.42
N ARG A 86 6.12 12.84 -11.61
CA ARG A 86 5.16 12.75 -10.50
C ARG A 86 5.32 11.45 -9.70
N VAL A 87 5.51 10.34 -10.37
CA VAL A 87 5.74 9.04 -9.69
C VAL A 87 7.06 9.05 -8.93
N LEU A 88 8.13 9.60 -9.49
CA LEU A 88 9.42 9.72 -8.81
C LEU A 88 9.33 10.54 -7.51
N ARG A 89 8.44 11.50 -7.43
CA ARG A 89 8.19 12.27 -6.20
C ARG A 89 7.67 11.42 -5.05
N LEU A 90 7.10 10.25 -5.32
CA LEU A 90 6.70 9.32 -4.27
C LEU A 90 7.88 8.83 -3.42
N THR A 91 9.10 8.87 -3.95
CA THR A 91 10.32 8.54 -3.19
C THR A 91 10.65 9.58 -2.12
N LEU A 92 10.01 10.75 -2.16
CA LEU A 92 10.16 11.84 -1.19
C LEU A 92 9.11 11.79 -0.07
N LEU A 93 8.21 10.82 -0.09
CA LEU A 93 7.24 10.62 0.99
C LEU A 93 7.97 10.27 2.29
N ALA A 94 7.41 10.76 3.40
CA ALA A 94 7.90 10.39 4.72
C ALA A 94 7.86 8.86 4.91
N PRO A 95 8.87 8.25 5.54
CA PRO A 95 8.92 6.81 5.74
C PRO A 95 7.68 6.24 6.45
N GLU A 96 7.10 6.99 7.37
CA GLU A 96 5.87 6.61 8.08
C GLU A 96 4.68 6.49 7.12
N ILE A 97 4.58 7.39 6.15
CA ILE A 97 3.53 7.36 5.12
C ILE A 97 3.70 6.14 4.21
N VAL A 98 4.93 5.89 3.76
CA VAL A 98 5.25 4.72 2.95
C VAL A 98 4.93 3.43 3.71
N GLY A 99 5.33 3.33 4.96
CA GLY A 99 5.03 2.20 5.84
C GLY A 99 3.53 1.96 5.99
N THR A 100 2.77 3.01 6.25
CA THR A 100 1.32 2.95 6.38
C THR A 100 0.64 2.40 5.12
N ILE A 101 1.11 2.81 3.94
CA ILE A 101 0.60 2.31 2.66
C ILE A 101 0.96 0.83 2.46
N LEU A 102 2.21 0.45 2.73
CA LEU A 102 2.67 -0.93 2.57
C LEU A 102 1.99 -1.89 3.53
N GLU A 103 1.65 -1.43 4.72
CA GLU A 103 0.93 -2.22 5.73
C GLU A 103 -0.59 -2.23 5.51
N GLY A 104 -1.11 -1.44 4.57
CA GLY A 104 -2.53 -1.33 4.31
C GLY A 104 -3.32 -0.59 5.38
N LEU A 105 -2.66 0.27 6.15
CA LEU A 105 -3.23 1.05 7.25
C LEU A 105 -3.59 2.49 6.87
N HIS A 106 -3.39 2.86 5.60
CA HIS A 106 -3.77 4.17 5.07
C HIS A 106 -5.30 4.35 5.06
N LYS A 107 -5.75 5.60 5.00
CA LYS A 107 -7.17 5.92 4.89
C LYS A 107 -7.77 5.25 3.64
N SER A 108 -8.97 4.74 3.77
CA SER A 108 -9.66 4.00 2.69
C SER A 108 -10.00 4.85 1.46
N ASP A 109 -10.06 6.15 1.62
CA ASP A 109 -10.32 7.13 0.57
C ASP A 109 -9.05 7.62 -0.15
N LEU A 110 -7.87 7.24 0.35
CA LEU A 110 -6.61 7.59 -0.28
C LEU A 110 -6.46 6.88 -1.62
N VAL A 111 -6.32 7.64 -2.67
CA VAL A 111 -6.11 7.15 -4.04
C VAL A 111 -4.81 7.67 -4.63
N LEU A 112 -4.31 7.00 -5.67
CA LEU A 112 -3.04 7.36 -6.31
C LEU A 112 -2.97 8.82 -6.76
N PRO A 113 -3.98 9.44 -7.38
CA PRO A 113 -3.95 10.86 -7.73
C PRO A 113 -3.65 11.78 -6.55
N ASP A 114 -4.11 11.45 -5.34
CA ASP A 114 -3.83 12.24 -4.14
C ASP A 114 -2.36 12.19 -3.74
N LEU A 115 -1.74 11.03 -3.90
CA LEU A 115 -0.29 10.88 -3.67
C LEU A 115 0.54 11.58 -4.73
N LEU A 116 0.08 11.58 -5.97
CA LEU A 116 0.75 12.26 -7.10
C LEU A 116 0.54 13.78 -7.08
N ALA A 117 -0.37 14.28 -6.26
CA ALA A 117 -0.56 15.71 -6.07
C ALA A 117 0.70 16.37 -5.52
N ASN A 118 0.84 17.67 -5.76
CA ASN A 118 2.01 18.41 -5.32
C ASN A 118 2.04 18.50 -3.78
N ARG A 119 2.86 17.67 -3.16
CA ARG A 119 3.09 17.65 -1.70
C ARG A 119 4.42 18.29 -1.38
N SER A 120 4.54 18.80 -0.16
CA SER A 120 5.81 19.29 0.36
C SER A 120 6.87 18.18 0.33
N GLU A 121 8.11 18.56 0.00
CA GLU A 121 9.27 17.66 0.10
C GLU A 121 9.77 17.54 1.54
N VAL A 122 9.28 18.39 2.43
CA VAL A 122 9.62 18.36 3.86
C VAL A 122 8.69 17.36 4.57
N TRP A 123 9.26 16.32 5.11
CA TRP A 123 8.48 15.25 5.75
C TRP A 123 7.56 15.72 6.87
N ALA A 124 8.03 16.68 7.67
CA ALA A 124 7.23 17.24 8.76
C ALA A 124 5.97 18.00 8.31
N GLU A 125 5.96 18.47 7.06
CA GLU A 125 4.82 19.17 6.45
C GLU A 125 3.86 18.23 5.73
N GLN A 126 4.24 16.96 5.54
CA GLN A 126 3.39 15.98 4.90
C GLN A 126 2.28 15.54 5.86
N THR A 127 1.05 15.69 5.41
CA THR A 127 -0.10 15.26 6.21
C THR A 127 -0.16 13.74 6.28
N SER A 128 -0.45 13.22 7.44
CA SER A 128 -0.69 11.78 7.64
C SER A 128 -1.81 11.28 6.71
N VAL A 129 -1.56 10.20 6.04
CA VAL A 129 -2.48 9.53 5.10
C VAL A 129 -3.15 8.30 5.71
#